data_1038026fbea203b7b90657b051cdd053
#
_entry.id   1038026fbea203b7b90657b051cdd053
#
_cell.length_a   1.000
_cell.length_b   1.000
_cell.length_c   1.000
_cell.angle_alpha   90.00
_cell.angle_beta   90.00
_cell.angle_gamma   90.00
#
_symmetry.space_group_name_H-M   'P 1'
#
loop_
_entity.id
_entity.type
_entity.pdbx_description
1 polymer ?
#
loop_
_entity_poly.entity_id
_entity_poly.type
_entity_poly.pdbx_seq_one_letter_code
_entity_poly.pdbx_strand_id
1 'polypeptide(L)'
;MPASSVRSVPAVPAASIPPIPENAPRASARVPLRFEDVTQDGRLVLEALPTALGPTVWRGLLDRDPGLRACFVHGVFPIISRLVLEGTAGPFSANGRVEAEGSYRLARADDGRFMLDTWADLYAPLGRTHGAASPDAPRTLAGRVLGEHVFTRPFGPPGQRRVTALDFEGAPVVTETRAAAPSFESIASVPDAATPLDDCARADSTPIVFGLVHTDGNMHVNSLAYLRVFEEAALRRFVELGRGALLLARRMDIAYRKPCFAGQTMRVMQQAFESEGAIGVASVLVDASAPPDARPHVCARMTFSR
;
A
#
# COMPACT_ATOMS: atom_id res chain seq x y z
N MET A 1 35.29 -22.10 -1.97
CA MET A 1 34.25 -21.12 -1.75
C MET A 1 33.60 -21.45 -0.42
N PRO A 2 33.76 -20.66 0.65
CA PRO A 2 33.12 -20.97 1.92
C PRO A 2 31.60 -20.73 1.82
N ALA A 3 30.84 -21.68 2.39
CA ALA A 3 29.39 -21.60 2.48
C ALA A 3 28.99 -20.36 3.29
N SER A 4 28.32 -19.42 2.65
CA SER A 4 27.72 -18.25 3.30
C SER A 4 26.65 -18.73 4.28
N SER A 5 26.89 -18.57 5.56
CA SER A 5 25.89 -18.81 6.60
C SER A 5 24.73 -17.84 6.36
N VAL A 6 23.57 -18.39 6.00
CA VAL A 6 22.31 -17.65 5.97
C VAL A 6 22.03 -17.19 7.41
N ARG A 7 22.32 -15.93 7.71
CA ARG A 7 21.87 -15.30 8.95
C ARG A 7 20.36 -15.21 8.90
N SER A 8 19.69 -15.82 9.85
CA SER A 8 18.25 -15.67 10.04
C SER A 8 17.91 -14.17 10.17
N VAL A 9 17.14 -13.67 9.23
CA VAL A 9 16.58 -12.31 9.29
C VAL A 9 15.62 -12.29 10.50
N PRO A 10 15.74 -11.30 11.42
CA PRO A 10 14.79 -11.18 12.52
C PRO A 10 13.36 -11.11 12.00
N ALA A 11 12.45 -11.75 12.71
CA ALA A 11 11.02 -11.73 12.38
C ALA A 11 10.52 -10.27 12.36
N VAL A 12 9.86 -9.88 11.29
CA VAL A 12 9.12 -8.61 11.21
C VAL A 12 8.08 -8.61 12.34
N PRO A 13 7.90 -7.49 13.09
CA PRO A 13 6.91 -7.43 14.16
C PRO A 13 5.52 -7.84 13.68
N ALA A 14 4.72 -8.38 14.61
CA ALA A 14 3.40 -8.95 14.36
C ALA A 14 2.58 -8.17 13.33
N ALA A 15 2.03 -8.89 12.36
CA ALA A 15 1.34 -8.37 11.19
C ALA A 15 0.40 -7.20 11.53
N SER A 16 0.63 -6.07 10.89
CA SER A 16 -0.25 -4.91 11.02
C SER A 16 -1.49 -5.01 10.13
N ILE A 17 -1.46 -5.88 9.14
CA ILE A 17 -2.62 -6.19 8.32
C ILE A 17 -3.48 -7.20 9.10
N PRO A 18 -4.71 -6.82 9.50
CA PRO A 18 -5.60 -7.74 10.17
C PRO A 18 -5.91 -8.95 9.26
N PRO A 19 -6.15 -10.14 9.84
CA PRO A 19 -6.51 -11.31 9.06
C PRO A 19 -7.81 -11.05 8.30
N ILE A 20 -7.93 -11.72 7.14
CA ILE A 20 -9.18 -11.72 6.38
C ILE A 20 -10.27 -12.35 7.29
N PRO A 21 -11.43 -11.70 7.49
CA PRO A 21 -12.51 -12.25 8.27
C PRO A 21 -12.94 -13.63 7.75
N GLU A 22 -13.26 -14.57 8.63
CA GLU A 22 -13.56 -15.97 8.25
C GLU A 22 -14.75 -16.06 7.27
N ASN A 23 -15.78 -15.27 7.50
CA ASN A 23 -17.00 -15.26 6.69
C ASN A 23 -16.94 -14.32 5.48
N ALA A 24 -15.83 -13.65 5.23
CA ALA A 24 -15.71 -12.74 4.10
C ALA A 24 -15.65 -13.52 2.76
N PRO A 25 -16.27 -13.00 1.70
CA PRO A 25 -16.21 -13.63 0.38
C PRO A 25 -14.76 -13.71 -0.11
N ARG A 26 -14.43 -14.80 -0.80
CA ARG A 26 -13.06 -15.05 -1.27
C ARG A 26 -13.05 -15.37 -2.75
N ALA A 27 -12.00 -14.91 -3.43
CA ALA A 27 -11.70 -15.30 -4.79
C ALA A 27 -10.20 -15.51 -4.95
N SER A 28 -9.84 -16.47 -5.79
CA SER A 28 -8.44 -16.76 -6.13
C SER A 28 -8.18 -16.45 -7.59
N ALA A 29 -6.97 -15.99 -7.90
CA ALA A 29 -6.53 -15.72 -9.25
C ALA A 29 -5.03 -16.00 -9.40
N ARG A 30 -4.61 -16.28 -10.63
CA ARG A 30 -3.19 -16.25 -10.99
C ARG A 30 -2.78 -14.82 -11.32
N VAL A 31 -1.65 -14.41 -10.77
CA VAL A 31 -1.07 -13.09 -10.99
C VAL A 31 0.25 -13.28 -11.74
N PRO A 32 0.38 -12.77 -12.97
CA PRO A 32 1.66 -12.76 -13.64
C PRO A 32 2.58 -11.77 -12.96
N LEU A 33 3.77 -12.19 -12.56
CA LEU A 33 4.84 -11.27 -12.19
C LEU A 33 5.57 -10.83 -13.46
N ARG A 34 5.86 -9.54 -13.51
CA ARG A 34 6.79 -8.98 -14.49
C ARG A 34 8.22 -9.19 -13.98
N PHE A 35 9.18 -9.12 -14.87
CA PHE A 35 10.58 -9.29 -14.48
C PHE A 35 11.06 -8.22 -13.48
N GLU A 36 10.57 -7.00 -13.64
CA GLU A 36 10.83 -5.87 -12.77
C GLU A 36 10.14 -5.93 -11.39
N ASP A 37 9.21 -6.85 -11.19
CA ASP A 37 8.53 -7.04 -9.90
C ASP A 37 9.42 -7.81 -8.89
N VAL A 38 10.53 -8.39 -9.37
CA VAL A 38 11.48 -9.15 -8.55
C VAL A 38 12.85 -8.50 -8.59
N THR A 39 13.39 -8.21 -7.42
CA THR A 39 14.72 -7.62 -7.28
C THR A 39 15.84 -8.62 -7.60
N GLN A 40 17.09 -8.14 -7.76
CA GLN A 40 18.25 -8.99 -8.06
C GLN A 40 18.52 -10.09 -7.02
N ASP A 41 18.02 -9.95 -5.78
CA ASP A 41 18.14 -10.92 -4.70
C ASP A 41 16.89 -11.81 -4.55
N GLY A 42 15.92 -11.67 -5.47
CA GLY A 42 14.72 -12.51 -5.54
C GLY A 42 13.58 -12.06 -4.62
N ARG A 43 13.63 -10.88 -4.03
CA ARG A 43 12.51 -10.34 -3.25
C ARG A 43 11.51 -9.61 -4.15
N LEU A 44 10.23 -9.66 -3.79
CA LEU A 44 9.22 -8.86 -4.48
C LEU A 44 9.30 -7.39 -4.02
N VAL A 45 9.19 -6.47 -4.98
CA VAL A 45 8.96 -5.07 -4.68
C VAL A 45 7.54 -4.87 -4.16
N LEU A 46 7.33 -3.96 -3.20
CA LEU A 46 5.99 -3.72 -2.65
C LEU A 46 4.99 -3.24 -3.72
N GLU A 47 5.45 -2.52 -4.73
CA GLU A 47 4.63 -2.03 -5.85
C GLU A 47 3.97 -3.16 -6.66
N ALA A 48 4.54 -4.36 -6.65
CA ALA A 48 3.97 -5.52 -7.33
C ALA A 48 2.72 -6.09 -6.62
N LEU A 49 2.62 -5.95 -5.31
CA LEU A 49 1.59 -6.60 -4.50
C LEU A 49 0.15 -6.15 -4.84
N PRO A 50 -0.16 -4.85 -5.02
CA PRO A 50 -1.52 -4.39 -5.32
C PRO A 50 -2.08 -4.90 -6.64
N THR A 51 -1.24 -5.37 -7.56
CA THR A 51 -1.70 -5.96 -8.83
C THR A 51 -2.64 -7.15 -8.64
N ALA A 52 -2.55 -7.82 -7.48
CA ALA A 52 -3.41 -8.92 -7.10
C ALA A 52 -4.87 -8.50 -6.84
N LEU A 53 -5.12 -7.27 -6.39
CA LEU A 53 -6.48 -6.79 -6.07
C LEU A 53 -7.37 -6.75 -7.33
N GLY A 54 -6.82 -6.44 -8.49
CA GLY A 54 -7.57 -6.36 -9.74
C GLY A 54 -8.31 -7.65 -10.09
N PRO A 55 -7.60 -8.78 -10.30
CA PRO A 55 -8.23 -10.03 -10.69
C PRO A 55 -9.00 -10.73 -9.56
N THR A 56 -8.59 -10.58 -8.30
CA THR A 56 -9.24 -11.26 -7.18
C THR A 56 -10.41 -10.46 -6.62
N VAL A 57 -10.19 -9.24 -6.18
CA VAL A 57 -11.21 -8.45 -5.48
C VAL A 57 -12.10 -7.73 -6.48
N TRP A 58 -11.54 -6.84 -7.32
CA TRP A 58 -12.37 -6.01 -8.18
C TRP A 58 -13.18 -6.84 -9.18
N ARG A 59 -12.54 -7.60 -10.05
CA ARG A 59 -13.22 -8.42 -11.06
C ARG A 59 -13.79 -9.73 -10.51
N GLY A 60 -13.11 -10.33 -9.52
CA GLY A 60 -13.50 -11.61 -8.95
C GLY A 60 -14.74 -11.54 -8.07
N LEU A 61 -14.89 -10.47 -7.31
CA LEU A 61 -15.92 -10.30 -6.29
C LEU A 61 -16.79 -9.07 -6.51
N LEU A 62 -16.21 -7.86 -6.55
CA LEU A 62 -16.97 -6.61 -6.48
C LEU A 62 -17.79 -6.33 -7.75
N ASP A 63 -17.28 -6.67 -8.93
CA ASP A 63 -18.04 -6.56 -10.18
C ASP A 63 -19.31 -7.41 -10.19
N ARG A 64 -19.41 -8.40 -9.32
CA ARG A 64 -20.56 -9.31 -9.19
C ARG A 64 -21.50 -8.94 -8.06
N ASP A 65 -21.10 -8.02 -7.18
CA ASP A 65 -21.92 -7.58 -6.05
C ASP A 65 -22.98 -6.59 -6.50
N PRO A 66 -24.28 -6.94 -6.40
CA PRO A 66 -25.36 -6.06 -6.86
C PRO A 66 -25.48 -4.79 -6.02
N GLY A 67 -25.17 -4.84 -4.72
CA GLY A 67 -25.21 -3.68 -3.84
C GLY A 67 -24.16 -2.64 -4.20
N LEU A 68 -22.94 -3.09 -4.54
CA LEU A 68 -21.89 -2.18 -5.01
C LEU A 68 -22.19 -1.58 -6.38
N ARG A 69 -22.80 -2.36 -7.28
CA ARG A 69 -23.28 -1.79 -8.55
C ARG A 69 -24.32 -0.70 -8.32
N ALA A 70 -25.27 -0.92 -7.41
CA ALA A 70 -26.26 0.10 -7.04
C ALA A 70 -25.57 1.37 -6.50
N CYS A 71 -24.51 1.25 -5.67
CA CYS A 71 -23.73 2.39 -5.24
C CYS A 71 -23.21 3.22 -6.44
N PHE A 72 -22.62 2.56 -7.44
CA PHE A 72 -22.08 3.25 -8.62
C PHE A 72 -23.16 3.97 -9.43
N VAL A 73 -24.33 3.35 -9.62
CA VAL A 73 -25.48 3.96 -10.30
C VAL A 73 -25.93 5.23 -9.57
N HIS A 74 -25.86 5.24 -8.24
CA HIS A 74 -26.24 6.39 -7.42
C HIS A 74 -25.08 7.37 -7.14
N GLY A 75 -23.97 7.27 -7.91
CA GLY A 75 -22.83 8.18 -7.81
C GLY A 75 -22.04 8.04 -6.51
N VAL A 76 -22.16 6.90 -5.83
CA VAL A 76 -21.40 6.57 -4.61
C VAL A 76 -20.27 5.63 -4.97
N PHE A 77 -19.03 6.05 -4.70
CA PHE A 77 -17.83 5.31 -5.10
C PHE A 77 -16.92 5.06 -3.88
N PRO A 78 -16.31 3.87 -3.77
CA PRO A 78 -15.25 3.62 -2.80
C PRO A 78 -13.94 4.23 -3.30
N ILE A 79 -13.50 5.27 -2.62
CA ILE A 79 -12.23 5.97 -2.92
C ILE A 79 -11.18 5.50 -1.93
N ILE A 80 -10.01 5.09 -2.44
CA ILE A 80 -8.91 4.65 -1.60
C ILE A 80 -8.48 5.78 -0.65
N SER A 81 -8.43 5.46 0.63
CA SER A 81 -8.00 6.36 1.69
C SER A 81 -6.70 5.90 2.35
N ARG A 82 -6.44 4.58 2.33
CA ARG A 82 -5.22 3.99 2.88
C ARG A 82 -4.88 2.69 2.16
N LEU A 83 -3.57 2.42 2.02
CA LEU A 83 -3.04 1.17 1.50
C LEU A 83 -1.92 0.69 2.43
N VAL A 84 -2.01 -0.56 2.88
CA VAL A 84 -0.96 -1.20 3.67
C VAL A 84 -0.40 -2.37 2.87
N LEU A 85 0.92 -2.42 2.76
CA LEU A 85 1.65 -3.44 2.02
C LEU A 85 2.66 -4.09 2.94
N GLU A 86 2.74 -5.41 2.91
CA GLU A 86 3.74 -6.20 3.62
C GLU A 86 4.35 -7.23 2.68
N GLY A 87 5.66 -7.13 2.43
CA GLY A 87 6.42 -8.10 1.66
C GLY A 87 7.15 -9.08 2.57
N THR A 88 7.32 -10.32 2.15
CA THR A 88 8.07 -11.34 2.89
C THR A 88 9.48 -11.54 2.31
N ALA A 89 10.32 -12.30 3.00
CA ALA A 89 11.64 -12.64 2.50
C ALA A 89 11.54 -13.69 1.39
N GLY A 90 12.21 -13.42 0.23
CA GLY A 90 12.39 -14.39 -0.82
C GLY A 90 13.51 -15.40 -0.53
N PRO A 91 14.18 -15.91 -1.55
CA PRO A 91 14.00 -15.52 -2.95
C PRO A 91 12.77 -16.17 -3.60
N PHE A 92 12.09 -15.42 -4.46
CA PHE A 92 10.99 -15.92 -5.29
C PHE A 92 11.44 -16.04 -6.75
N SER A 93 10.90 -17.01 -7.46
CA SER A 93 11.16 -17.16 -8.89
C SER A 93 10.26 -16.23 -9.69
N ALA A 94 10.84 -15.35 -10.51
CA ALA A 94 10.08 -14.52 -11.44
C ALA A 94 9.31 -15.33 -12.49
N ASN A 95 9.77 -16.54 -12.80
CA ASN A 95 9.11 -17.49 -13.71
C ASN A 95 8.14 -18.43 -12.97
N GLY A 96 7.98 -18.25 -11.64
CA GLY A 96 7.09 -19.05 -10.83
C GLY A 96 5.62 -18.68 -11.03
N ARG A 97 4.73 -19.61 -10.69
CA ARG A 97 3.30 -19.32 -10.63
C ARG A 97 3.01 -18.56 -9.32
N VAL A 98 2.55 -17.32 -9.45
CA VAL A 98 2.05 -16.57 -8.32
C VAL A 98 0.53 -16.69 -8.28
N GLU A 99 0.02 -17.06 -7.14
CA GLU A 99 -1.40 -17.15 -6.86
C GLU A 99 -1.77 -16.11 -5.81
N ALA A 100 -2.91 -15.49 -6.00
CA ALA A 100 -3.44 -14.54 -5.04
C ALA A 100 -4.81 -14.98 -4.55
N GLU A 101 -5.06 -14.76 -3.26
CA GLU A 101 -6.37 -14.88 -2.63
C GLU A 101 -6.83 -13.51 -2.21
N GLY A 102 -7.96 -13.08 -2.75
CA GLY A 102 -8.56 -11.78 -2.44
C GLY A 102 -9.86 -11.91 -1.68
N SER A 103 -10.19 -10.86 -0.93
CA SER A 103 -11.40 -10.74 -0.14
C SER A 103 -11.79 -9.28 0.03
N TYR A 104 -13.04 -9.04 0.44
CA TYR A 104 -13.49 -7.71 0.86
C TYR A 104 -14.47 -7.79 2.02
N ARG A 105 -14.65 -6.64 2.66
CA ARG A 105 -15.66 -6.43 3.70
C ARG A 105 -16.25 -5.04 3.56
N LEU A 106 -17.57 -4.95 3.72
CA LEU A 106 -18.28 -3.70 3.91
C LEU A 106 -18.48 -3.49 5.42
N ALA A 107 -18.10 -2.34 5.93
CA ALA A 107 -18.27 -2.03 7.34
C ALA A 107 -18.60 -0.56 7.55
N ARG A 108 -19.15 -0.22 8.71
CA ARG A 108 -19.32 1.14 9.18
C ARG A 108 -18.22 1.46 10.18
N ALA A 109 -17.45 2.51 9.93
CA ALA A 109 -16.46 3.00 10.89
C ALA A 109 -17.15 3.72 12.06
N ASP A 110 -16.46 3.82 13.19
CA ASP A 110 -16.96 4.49 14.42
C ASP A 110 -17.36 5.96 14.19
N ASP A 111 -16.77 6.62 13.19
CA ASP A 111 -17.13 7.99 12.78
C ASP A 111 -18.34 8.06 11.81
N GLY A 112 -19.00 6.94 11.59
CA GLY A 112 -20.21 6.79 10.77
C GLY A 112 -19.98 6.68 9.27
N ARG A 113 -18.73 6.68 8.78
CA ARG A 113 -18.42 6.49 7.35
C ARG A 113 -18.62 5.04 6.94
N PHE A 114 -19.07 4.83 5.71
CA PHE A 114 -19.06 3.50 5.09
C PHE A 114 -17.69 3.23 4.48
N MET A 115 -17.19 2.04 4.75
CA MET A 115 -15.87 1.58 4.34
C MET A 115 -15.97 0.31 3.52
N LEU A 116 -15.10 0.19 2.53
CA LEU A 116 -14.81 -1.04 1.82
C LEU A 116 -13.33 -1.39 2.12
N ASP A 117 -13.14 -2.43 2.91
CA ASP A 117 -11.81 -3.00 3.13
C ASP A 117 -11.58 -4.12 2.11
N THR A 118 -10.43 -4.14 1.48
CA THR A 118 -10.03 -5.14 0.48
C THR A 118 -8.70 -5.77 0.87
N TRP A 119 -8.60 -7.09 0.78
CA TRP A 119 -7.37 -7.84 1.07
C TRP A 119 -6.90 -8.59 -0.16
N ALA A 120 -5.59 -8.77 -0.27
CA ALA A 120 -5.00 -9.77 -1.13
C ALA A 120 -3.76 -10.36 -0.46
N ASP A 121 -3.72 -11.70 -0.37
CA ASP A 121 -2.55 -12.47 0.03
C ASP A 121 -1.94 -13.11 -1.22
N LEU A 122 -0.65 -12.87 -1.46
CA LEU A 122 0.07 -13.41 -2.61
C LEU A 122 0.95 -14.57 -2.16
N TYR A 123 0.94 -15.63 -2.93
CA TYR A 123 1.73 -16.83 -2.67
C TYR A 123 2.58 -17.16 -3.90
N ALA A 124 3.86 -17.42 -3.67
CA ALA A 124 4.83 -17.76 -4.70
C ALA A 124 5.69 -18.93 -4.25
N PRO A 125 6.19 -19.75 -5.18
CA PRO A 125 7.18 -20.75 -4.85
C PRO A 125 8.54 -20.09 -4.58
N LEU A 126 9.22 -20.57 -3.54
CA LEU A 126 10.62 -20.20 -3.31
C LEU A 126 11.49 -20.78 -4.44
N GLY A 127 12.50 -20.03 -4.86
CA GLY A 127 13.39 -20.44 -5.93
C GLY A 127 14.41 -19.38 -6.32
N ARG A 128 15.28 -19.73 -7.27
CA ARG A 128 16.23 -18.76 -7.83
C ARG A 128 15.50 -17.83 -8.79
N THR A 129 15.90 -16.56 -8.82
CA THR A 129 15.27 -15.52 -9.66
C THR A 129 15.20 -15.91 -11.15
N HIS A 130 16.22 -16.55 -11.68
CA HIS A 130 16.33 -16.96 -13.10
C HIS A 130 16.07 -18.45 -13.36
N GLY A 131 15.71 -19.22 -12.34
CA GLY A 131 15.42 -20.64 -12.47
C GLY A 131 13.92 -20.90 -12.50
N ALA A 132 13.49 -21.96 -13.15
CA ALA A 132 12.17 -22.49 -12.92
C ALA A 132 12.04 -22.91 -11.45
N ALA A 133 10.93 -22.55 -10.81
CA ALA A 133 10.63 -23.09 -9.50
C ALA A 133 10.47 -24.63 -9.62
N SER A 134 10.92 -25.36 -8.59
CA SER A 134 10.60 -26.78 -8.53
C SER A 134 9.08 -26.98 -8.61
N PRO A 135 8.56 -27.94 -9.37
CA PRO A 135 7.14 -28.27 -9.37
C PRO A 135 6.57 -28.54 -7.97
N ASP A 136 7.41 -29.07 -7.08
CA ASP A 136 7.06 -29.44 -5.72
C ASP A 136 7.43 -28.35 -4.69
N ALA A 137 7.85 -27.15 -5.13
CA ALA A 137 8.19 -26.08 -4.22
C ALA A 137 6.94 -25.66 -3.41
N PRO A 138 7.08 -25.55 -2.07
CA PRO A 138 5.94 -25.20 -1.23
C PRO A 138 5.44 -23.79 -1.57
N ARG A 139 4.13 -23.64 -1.57
CA ARG A 139 3.45 -22.36 -1.71
C ARG A 139 3.74 -21.53 -0.46
N THR A 140 4.45 -20.42 -0.63
CA THR A 140 4.90 -19.56 0.46
C THR A 140 4.28 -18.17 0.32
N LEU A 141 3.84 -17.58 1.43
CA LEU A 141 3.33 -16.22 1.44
C LEU A 141 4.44 -15.26 0.99
N ALA A 142 4.22 -14.55 -0.09
CA ALA A 142 5.15 -13.59 -0.68
C ALA A 142 4.84 -12.14 -0.31
N GLY A 143 3.59 -11.86 -0.02
CA GLY A 143 3.17 -10.54 0.45
C GLY A 143 1.69 -10.44 0.70
N ARG A 144 1.30 -9.36 1.35
CA ARG A 144 -0.08 -9.04 1.74
C ARG A 144 -0.42 -7.61 1.40
N VAL A 145 -1.67 -7.38 1.07
CA VAL A 145 -2.23 -6.05 0.78
C VAL A 145 -3.51 -5.85 1.59
N LEU A 146 -3.65 -4.66 2.17
CA LEU A 146 -4.92 -4.15 2.68
C LEU A 146 -5.18 -2.79 2.04
N GLY A 147 -6.26 -2.68 1.29
CA GLY A 147 -6.78 -1.41 0.77
C GLY A 147 -8.01 -0.99 1.56
N GLU A 148 -7.98 0.19 2.16
CA GLU A 148 -9.12 0.79 2.84
C GLU A 148 -9.71 1.90 1.97
N HIS A 149 -10.98 1.78 1.63
CA HIS A 149 -11.69 2.74 0.79
C HIS A 149 -12.86 3.33 1.57
N VAL A 150 -13.05 4.64 1.43
CA VAL A 150 -14.21 5.34 1.99
C VAL A 150 -15.24 5.59 0.89
N PHE A 151 -16.50 5.29 1.16
CA PHE A 151 -17.58 5.64 0.24
C PHE A 151 -17.80 7.14 0.24
N THR A 152 -17.85 7.71 -0.96
CA THR A 152 -18.01 9.15 -1.17
C THR A 152 -18.77 9.41 -2.48
N ARG A 153 -19.27 10.63 -2.63
CA ARG A 153 -19.80 11.18 -3.90
C ARG A 153 -18.77 12.15 -4.49
N PRO A 154 -17.73 11.67 -5.20
CA PRO A 154 -16.63 12.53 -5.63
C PRO A 154 -17.05 13.64 -6.59
N PHE A 155 -18.10 13.40 -7.38
CA PHE A 155 -18.65 14.35 -8.35
C PHE A 155 -19.80 15.20 -7.78
N GLY A 156 -20.19 14.96 -6.52
CA GLY A 156 -21.22 15.75 -5.84
C GLY A 156 -20.71 17.10 -5.34
N PRO A 157 -21.62 18.02 -4.97
CA PRO A 157 -21.25 19.27 -4.31
C PRO A 157 -20.41 19.02 -3.05
N PRO A 158 -19.44 19.88 -2.71
CA PRO A 158 -18.53 19.66 -1.59
C PRO A 158 -19.19 19.25 -0.26
N GLY A 159 -20.32 19.86 0.09
CA GLY A 159 -21.07 19.54 1.32
C GLY A 159 -21.81 18.21 1.29
N GLN A 160 -21.97 17.58 0.12
CA GLN A 160 -22.67 16.30 -0.06
C GLN A 160 -21.75 15.12 -0.41
N ARG A 161 -20.45 15.35 -0.43
CA ARG A 161 -19.47 14.30 -0.80
C ARG A 161 -19.37 13.21 0.25
N ARG A 162 -19.57 13.53 1.52
CA ARG A 162 -19.53 12.56 2.62
C ARG A 162 -20.79 11.68 2.59
N VAL A 163 -20.62 10.37 2.56
CA VAL A 163 -21.69 9.39 2.60
C VAL A 163 -21.81 8.85 4.02
N THR A 164 -22.99 9.10 4.64
CA THR A 164 -23.33 8.64 6.00
C THR A 164 -24.57 7.74 6.02
N ALA A 165 -25.29 7.65 4.88
CA ALA A 165 -26.41 6.76 4.65
C ALA A 165 -26.36 6.19 3.23
N LEU A 166 -26.82 4.95 3.06
CA LEU A 166 -27.00 4.26 1.79
C LEU A 166 -28.49 3.97 1.66
N ASP A 167 -29.27 5.02 1.41
CA ASP A 167 -30.75 5.06 1.42
C ASP A 167 -31.35 5.07 0.01
N PHE A 168 -30.84 4.23 -0.88
CA PHE A 168 -31.32 4.06 -2.24
C PHE A 168 -31.64 2.59 -2.55
N GLU A 169 -32.45 2.37 -3.56
CA GLU A 169 -32.87 1.03 -3.99
C GLU A 169 -31.65 0.17 -4.36
N GLY A 170 -31.62 -1.07 -3.86
CA GLY A 170 -30.52 -2.00 -4.09
C GLY A 170 -29.25 -1.70 -3.30
N ALA A 171 -29.25 -0.73 -2.39
CA ALA A 171 -28.10 -0.44 -1.54
C ALA A 171 -27.63 -1.66 -0.74
N PRO A 172 -26.33 -1.86 -0.55
CA PRO A 172 -25.84 -2.98 0.25
C PRO A 172 -26.23 -2.80 1.73
N VAL A 173 -26.62 -3.90 2.37
CA VAL A 173 -26.86 -3.91 3.82
C VAL A 173 -25.53 -4.02 4.53
N VAL A 174 -25.16 -3.00 5.31
CA VAL A 174 -23.90 -2.95 6.06
C VAL A 174 -24.20 -3.07 7.54
N THR A 175 -23.97 -4.27 8.10
CA THR A 175 -24.20 -4.58 9.51
C THR A 175 -22.92 -4.61 10.35
N GLU A 176 -21.78 -4.79 9.69
CA GLU A 176 -20.49 -4.84 10.36
C GLU A 176 -20.00 -3.45 10.77
N THR A 177 -19.36 -3.40 11.92
CA THR A 177 -18.66 -2.20 12.40
C THR A 177 -17.17 -2.44 12.48
N ARG A 178 -16.37 -1.39 12.40
CA ARG A 178 -14.92 -1.44 12.56
C ARG A 178 -14.41 -0.19 13.24
N ALA A 179 -13.28 -0.33 13.97
CA ALA A 179 -12.54 0.82 14.45
C ALA A 179 -12.09 1.71 13.27
N ALA A 180 -11.98 2.99 13.51
CA ALA A 180 -11.41 3.92 12.55
C ALA A 180 -9.97 3.51 12.18
N ALA A 181 -9.57 3.80 10.93
CA ALA A 181 -8.19 3.65 10.51
C ALA A 181 -7.27 4.57 11.34
N PRO A 182 -5.97 4.25 11.45
CA PRO A 182 -5.00 5.19 12.03
C PRO A 182 -5.13 6.57 11.38
N SER A 183 -4.96 7.61 12.19
CA SER A 183 -5.04 8.96 11.65
C SER A 183 -3.89 9.23 10.67
N PHE A 184 -4.11 10.17 9.76
CA PHE A 184 -3.07 10.62 8.83
C PHE A 184 -1.80 11.07 9.58
N GLU A 185 -1.99 11.79 10.67
CA GLU A 185 -0.92 12.33 11.53
C GLU A 185 -0.14 11.19 12.20
N SER A 186 -0.83 10.13 12.65
CA SER A 186 -0.19 8.93 13.21
C SER A 186 0.70 8.21 12.19
N ILE A 187 0.27 8.13 10.91
CA ILE A 187 1.08 7.50 9.85
C ILE A 187 2.26 8.41 9.48
N ALA A 188 2.07 9.72 9.48
CA ALA A 188 3.07 10.74 9.15
C ALA A 188 4.16 10.91 10.22
N SER A 189 4.00 10.31 11.39
CA SER A 189 4.92 10.47 12.53
C SER A 189 5.83 9.26 12.70
N VAL A 190 7.00 9.48 13.26
CA VAL A 190 7.86 8.41 13.77
C VAL A 190 7.13 7.66 14.88
N PRO A 191 7.13 6.31 14.90
CA PRO A 191 6.49 5.55 15.99
C PRO A 191 7.11 5.85 17.35
N ASP A 192 6.29 5.92 18.39
CA ASP A 192 6.76 6.24 19.76
C ASP A 192 7.84 5.27 20.27
N ALA A 193 7.77 3.99 19.87
CA ALA A 193 8.75 2.97 20.26
C ALA A 193 10.04 2.98 19.40
N ALA A 194 10.12 3.86 18.38
CA ALA A 194 11.27 3.95 17.50
C ALA A 194 12.25 5.03 17.94
N THR A 195 13.50 4.88 17.56
CA THR A 195 14.55 5.88 17.79
C THR A 195 14.71 6.74 16.54
N PRO A 196 14.40 8.04 16.59
CA PRO A 196 14.65 8.94 15.46
C PRO A 196 16.14 8.99 15.10
N LEU A 197 16.44 9.00 13.81
CA LEU A 197 17.79 9.23 13.27
C LEU A 197 17.98 10.68 12.80
N ASP A 198 16.89 11.42 12.70
CA ASP A 198 16.83 12.84 12.38
C ASP A 198 16.17 13.59 13.52
N ASP A 199 16.66 14.80 13.84
CA ASP A 199 16.05 15.66 14.85
C ASP A 199 14.67 16.17 14.43
N CYS A 200 14.42 16.29 13.12
CA CYS A 200 13.15 16.74 12.55
C CYS A 200 12.99 16.21 11.12
N ALA A 201 11.80 16.38 10.56
CA ALA A 201 11.53 16.05 9.17
C ALA A 201 12.39 16.93 8.23
N ARG A 202 13.03 16.29 7.26
CA ARG A 202 13.90 16.92 6.25
C ARG A 202 13.29 16.83 4.87
N ALA A 203 13.50 17.88 4.08
CA ALA A 203 13.12 17.87 2.67
C ALA A 203 14.05 16.95 1.88
N ASP A 204 13.49 16.07 1.05
CA ASP A 204 14.25 15.40 0.00
C ASP A 204 14.83 16.44 -0.96
N SER A 205 16.10 16.28 -1.32
CA SER A 205 16.80 17.19 -2.24
C SER A 205 16.22 17.19 -3.65
N THR A 206 15.51 16.11 -4.03
CA THR A 206 14.99 15.89 -5.38
C THR A 206 13.47 16.18 -5.43
N PRO A 207 13.03 17.31 -6.02
CA PRO A 207 11.63 17.55 -6.26
C PRO A 207 11.09 16.58 -7.34
N ILE A 208 9.82 16.23 -7.23
CA ILE A 208 9.13 15.34 -8.17
C ILE A 208 8.19 16.17 -9.03
N VAL A 209 8.32 16.06 -10.36
CA VAL A 209 7.35 16.61 -11.30
C VAL A 209 6.46 15.47 -11.78
N PHE A 210 5.17 15.51 -11.44
CA PHE A 210 4.22 14.53 -11.96
C PHE A 210 3.88 14.84 -13.41
N GLY A 211 4.14 13.88 -14.30
CA GLY A 211 3.72 13.90 -15.70
C GLY A 211 2.58 12.92 -15.97
N LEU A 212 2.12 12.86 -17.21
CA LEU A 212 1.04 11.92 -17.62
C LEU A 212 1.37 10.46 -17.34
N VAL A 213 2.65 10.08 -17.35
CA VAL A 213 3.11 8.71 -17.04
C VAL A 213 2.79 8.28 -15.61
N HIS A 214 2.50 9.21 -14.72
CA HIS A 214 2.14 8.95 -13.33
C HIS A 214 0.63 8.89 -13.10
N THR A 215 -0.18 9.27 -14.10
CA THR A 215 -1.64 9.39 -13.97
C THR A 215 -2.36 8.15 -14.52
N ASP A 216 -3.61 8.01 -14.15
CA ASP A 216 -4.53 6.99 -14.66
C ASP A 216 -5.81 7.58 -15.26
N GLY A 217 -6.76 6.74 -15.63
CA GLY A 217 -8.04 7.13 -16.21
C GLY A 217 -8.92 8.02 -15.31
N ASN A 218 -8.59 8.17 -14.04
CA ASN A 218 -9.26 9.09 -13.11
C ASN A 218 -8.72 10.53 -13.22
N MET A 219 -7.78 10.78 -14.14
CA MET A 219 -7.18 12.09 -14.43
C MET A 219 -6.35 12.68 -13.27
N HIS A 220 -5.89 11.86 -12.34
CA HIS A 220 -4.97 12.25 -11.27
C HIS A 220 -3.85 11.21 -11.12
N VAL A 221 -2.86 11.53 -10.31
CA VAL A 221 -1.73 10.63 -10.06
C VAL A 221 -2.25 9.31 -9.47
N ASN A 222 -1.86 8.20 -10.10
CA ASN A 222 -2.22 6.86 -9.66
C ASN A 222 -1.68 6.58 -8.26
N SER A 223 -2.48 5.91 -7.43
CA SER A 223 -2.12 5.61 -6.04
C SER A 223 -0.80 4.85 -5.90
N LEU A 224 -0.44 4.02 -6.88
CA LEU A 224 0.80 3.23 -6.86
C LEU A 224 2.04 4.05 -7.22
N ALA A 225 1.90 5.15 -7.97
CA ALA A 225 3.03 6.02 -8.29
C ALA A 225 3.69 6.61 -7.03
N TYR A 226 2.90 6.87 -5.99
CA TYR A 226 3.42 7.38 -4.73
C TYR A 226 4.33 6.39 -4.00
N LEU A 227 4.13 5.06 -4.18
CA LEU A 227 4.94 4.03 -3.52
C LEU A 227 6.41 4.20 -3.90
N ARG A 228 6.69 4.29 -5.21
CA ARG A 228 8.04 4.50 -5.73
C ARG A 228 8.63 5.85 -5.30
N VAL A 229 7.84 6.91 -5.35
CA VAL A 229 8.26 8.25 -4.93
C VAL A 229 8.78 8.26 -3.49
N PHE A 230 8.05 7.64 -2.57
CA PHE A 230 8.46 7.58 -1.17
C PHE A 230 9.64 6.63 -0.95
N GLU A 231 9.69 5.48 -1.64
CA GLU A 231 10.79 4.52 -1.52
C GLU A 231 12.11 5.11 -2.03
N GLU A 232 12.11 5.78 -3.17
CA GLU A 232 13.29 6.44 -3.71
C GLU A 232 13.80 7.59 -2.82
N ALA A 233 12.89 8.40 -2.25
CA ALA A 233 13.26 9.43 -1.30
C ALA A 233 13.89 8.84 -0.04
N ALA A 234 13.32 7.76 0.49
CA ALA A 234 13.85 7.04 1.65
C ALA A 234 15.26 6.48 1.39
N LEU A 235 15.49 5.85 0.23
CA LEU A 235 16.81 5.33 -0.15
C LEU A 235 17.86 6.44 -0.24
N ARG A 236 17.53 7.61 -0.81
CA ARG A 236 18.44 8.76 -0.81
C ARG A 236 18.79 9.17 0.61
N ARG A 237 17.81 9.24 1.51
CA ARG A 237 18.04 9.57 2.92
C ARG A 237 18.93 8.55 3.63
N PHE A 238 18.73 7.26 3.38
CA PHE A 238 19.58 6.22 3.98
C PHE A 238 21.02 6.26 3.49
N VAL A 239 21.24 6.61 2.22
CA VAL A 239 22.59 6.85 1.70
C VAL A 239 23.28 8.02 2.41
N GLU A 240 22.56 9.14 2.61
CA GLU A 240 23.06 10.30 3.38
C GLU A 240 23.41 9.93 4.83
N LEU A 241 22.65 9.02 5.44
CA LEU A 241 22.92 8.50 6.80
C LEU A 241 23.99 7.41 6.84
N GLY A 242 24.64 7.09 5.72
CA GLY A 242 25.66 6.03 5.63
C GLY A 242 25.12 4.60 5.78
N ARG A 243 23.82 4.39 5.63
CA ARG A 243 23.18 3.06 5.77
C ARG A 243 23.22 2.21 4.50
N GLY A 244 23.62 2.80 3.37
CA GLY A 244 23.73 2.16 2.07
C GLY A 244 22.40 2.06 1.33
N ALA A 245 22.46 1.62 0.07
CA ALA A 245 21.31 1.56 -0.85
C ALA A 245 20.78 0.13 -1.10
N LEU A 246 21.36 -0.90 -0.47
CA LEU A 246 20.93 -2.30 -0.63
C LEU A 246 19.81 -2.66 0.36
N LEU A 247 18.83 -1.78 0.45
CA LEU A 247 17.67 -1.91 1.31
C LEU A 247 16.42 -2.03 0.42
N LEU A 248 15.48 -2.86 0.83
CA LEU A 248 14.18 -2.98 0.16
C LEU A 248 13.07 -2.72 1.18
N ALA A 249 12.08 -1.96 0.79
CA ALA A 249 10.89 -1.76 1.60
C ALA A 249 10.20 -3.10 1.87
N ARG A 250 9.99 -3.39 3.15
CA ARG A 250 9.30 -4.61 3.62
C ARG A 250 7.87 -4.33 4.00
N ARG A 251 7.60 -3.11 4.38
CA ARG A 251 6.29 -2.65 4.74
C ARG A 251 6.11 -1.19 4.38
N MET A 252 4.93 -0.88 3.93
CA MET A 252 4.48 0.48 3.70
C MET A 252 3.04 0.64 4.19
N ASP A 253 2.80 1.70 4.92
CA ASP A 253 1.49 2.19 5.33
C ASP A 253 1.33 3.57 4.74
N ILE A 254 0.46 3.74 3.76
CA ILE A 254 0.29 4.99 3.01
C ILE A 254 -1.16 5.46 3.11
N ALA A 255 -1.37 6.74 3.45
CA ALA A 255 -2.68 7.36 3.50
C ALA A 255 -2.80 8.53 2.54
N TYR A 256 -3.94 8.59 1.86
CA TYR A 256 -4.26 9.55 0.81
C TYR A 256 -5.26 10.58 1.32
N ARG A 257 -4.94 11.87 1.19
CA ARG A 257 -5.78 12.98 1.64
C ARG A 257 -6.25 13.87 0.50
N LYS A 258 -5.36 14.14 -0.46
CA LYS A 258 -5.64 14.94 -1.64
C LYS A 258 -5.00 14.30 -2.87
N PRO A 259 -5.66 14.29 -4.03
CA PRO A 259 -5.00 13.86 -5.26
C PRO A 259 -3.90 14.86 -5.66
N CYS A 260 -2.91 14.34 -6.40
CA CYS A 260 -1.99 15.14 -7.20
C CYS A 260 -2.34 15.01 -8.68
N PHE A 261 -1.92 15.98 -9.49
CA PHE A 261 -2.24 16.07 -10.90
C PHE A 261 -0.96 16.21 -11.74
N ALA A 262 -1.04 15.86 -13.03
CA ALA A 262 0.03 16.13 -13.97
C ALA A 262 0.36 17.62 -14.01
N GLY A 263 1.65 17.96 -14.06
CA GLY A 263 2.16 19.32 -14.01
C GLY A 263 2.50 19.84 -12.62
N GLN A 264 2.06 19.16 -11.55
CA GLN A 264 2.42 19.58 -10.20
C GLN A 264 3.86 19.18 -9.86
N THR A 265 4.57 20.09 -9.18
CA THR A 265 5.89 19.82 -8.58
C THR A 265 5.73 19.61 -7.10
N MET A 266 6.10 18.43 -6.62
CA MET A 266 5.94 18.01 -5.24
C MET A 266 7.30 17.76 -4.59
N ARG A 267 7.30 17.72 -3.25
CA ARG A 267 8.48 17.41 -2.43
C ARG A 267 8.12 16.47 -1.31
N VAL A 268 8.98 15.50 -1.07
CA VAL A 268 8.87 14.62 0.10
C VAL A 268 9.56 15.30 1.29
N MET A 269 8.86 15.40 2.41
CA MET A 269 9.42 15.70 3.73
C MET A 269 9.47 14.39 4.49
N GLN A 270 10.61 14.04 5.09
CA GLN A 270 10.81 12.74 5.72
C GLN A 270 11.68 12.80 6.97
N GLN A 271 11.39 11.89 7.91
CA GLN A 271 12.18 11.68 9.11
C GLN A 271 12.53 10.21 9.23
N ALA A 272 13.83 9.90 9.25
CA ALA A 272 14.32 8.54 9.38
C ALA A 272 14.32 8.10 10.86
N PHE A 273 14.15 6.78 11.08
CA PHE A 273 14.15 6.18 12.41
C PHE A 273 14.67 4.73 12.37
N GLU A 274 15.03 4.20 13.54
CA GLU A 274 15.30 2.77 13.78
C GLU A 274 14.24 2.19 14.71
N SER A 275 13.77 0.98 14.41
CA SER A 275 12.85 0.24 15.25
C SER A 275 13.08 -1.27 15.08
N GLU A 276 13.29 -1.98 16.20
CA GLU A 276 13.40 -3.46 16.23
C GLU A 276 14.39 -4.05 15.20
N GLY A 277 15.51 -3.36 14.97
CA GLY A 277 16.56 -3.81 14.03
C GLY A 277 16.25 -3.51 12.56
N ALA A 278 15.16 -2.84 12.26
CA ALA A 278 14.83 -2.31 10.94
C ALA A 278 15.06 -0.80 10.89
N ILE A 279 15.38 -0.27 9.70
CA ILE A 279 15.41 1.17 9.46
C ILE A 279 14.08 1.58 8.79
N GLY A 280 13.56 2.74 9.14
CA GLY A 280 12.32 3.24 8.56
C GLY A 280 12.33 4.73 8.30
N VAL A 281 11.27 5.19 7.64
CA VAL A 281 10.98 6.61 7.44
C VAL A 281 9.49 6.87 7.64
N ALA A 282 9.18 8.01 8.25
CA ALA A 282 7.87 8.65 8.22
C ALA A 282 7.95 9.84 7.26
N SER A 283 7.03 9.91 6.30
CA SER A 283 7.14 10.84 5.18
C SER A 283 5.81 11.48 4.84
N VAL A 284 5.84 12.70 4.34
CA VAL A 284 4.69 13.38 3.76
C VAL A 284 5.05 13.99 2.41
N LEU A 285 4.08 14.05 1.50
CA LEU A 285 4.19 14.68 0.20
C LEU A 285 3.48 16.03 0.23
N VAL A 286 4.20 17.09 -0.05
CA VAL A 286 3.70 18.48 -0.08
C VAL A 286 3.97 19.11 -1.44
N ASP A 287 3.21 20.13 -1.80
CA ASP A 287 3.53 20.97 -2.96
C ASP A 287 4.89 21.64 -2.71
N ALA A 288 5.77 21.64 -3.71
CA ALA A 288 7.13 22.17 -3.55
C ALA A 288 7.17 23.69 -3.28
N SER A 289 6.13 24.42 -3.68
CA SER A 289 5.96 25.86 -3.47
C SER A 289 5.14 26.19 -2.21
N ALA A 290 4.60 25.18 -1.52
CA ALA A 290 3.72 25.40 -0.39
C ALA A 290 4.48 25.91 0.85
N PRO A 291 3.84 26.71 1.71
CA PRO A 291 4.42 27.11 2.99
C PRO A 291 4.62 25.89 3.91
N PRO A 292 5.51 25.98 4.93
CA PRO A 292 5.85 24.85 5.79
C PRO A 292 4.67 24.20 6.54
N ASP A 293 3.63 24.95 6.80
CA ASP A 293 2.38 24.53 7.49
C ASP A 293 1.31 24.02 6.52
N ALA A 294 1.62 23.92 5.24
CA ALA A 294 0.67 23.43 4.23
C ALA A 294 0.24 22.00 4.51
N ARG A 295 -1.05 21.76 4.34
CA ARG A 295 -1.63 20.43 4.56
C ARG A 295 -1.14 19.43 3.51
N PRO A 296 -0.46 18.33 3.91
CA PRO A 296 0.10 17.35 2.97
C PRO A 296 -0.98 16.66 2.12
N HIS A 297 -0.57 16.19 0.95
CA HIS A 297 -1.43 15.43 0.03
C HIS A 297 -1.49 13.93 0.40
N VAL A 298 -0.34 13.34 0.66
CA VAL A 298 -0.16 11.92 0.97
C VAL A 298 0.85 11.80 2.10
N CYS A 299 0.71 10.80 2.96
CA CYS A 299 1.76 10.42 3.89
C CYS A 299 2.05 8.92 3.77
N ALA A 300 3.26 8.52 4.13
CA ALA A 300 3.67 7.14 4.17
C ALA A 300 4.61 6.88 5.35
N ARG A 301 4.47 5.72 5.98
CA ARG A 301 5.45 5.17 6.89
C ARG A 301 5.95 3.85 6.32
N MET A 302 7.27 3.72 6.21
CA MET A 302 7.90 2.56 5.62
C MET A 302 8.96 1.98 6.54
N THR A 303 9.16 0.66 6.47
CA THR A 303 10.29 -0.03 7.07
C THR A 303 11.02 -0.86 6.02
N PHE A 304 12.34 -0.94 6.16
CA PHE A 304 13.26 -1.54 5.20
C PHE A 304 14.12 -2.59 5.89
N SER A 305 14.53 -3.60 5.12
CA SER A 305 15.54 -4.57 5.54
C SER A 305 16.52 -4.86 4.40
N ARG A 306 17.67 -5.39 4.78
CA ARG A 306 18.64 -5.94 3.83
C ARG A 306 18.17 -7.27 3.30
#